data_94b163fb8cb31f2052d50f82eb4ef53f
#
_entry.id   94b163fb8cb31f2052d50f82eb4ef53f
#
_cell.length_a   1.000
_cell.length_b   1.000
_cell.length_c   1.000
_cell.angle_alpha   90.00
_cell.angle_beta   90.00
_cell.angle_gamma   90.00
#
_symmetry.space_group_name_H-M   'P 1'
#
loop_
_entity.id
_entity.type
_entity.pdbx_description
1 polymer ?
#
loop_
_entity_poly.entity_id
_entity_poly.type
_entity_poly.pdbx_seq_one_letter_code
_entity_poly.pdbx_strand_id
1 'polypeptide(L)'
;MENYTNRGYIIVTDTVPADGSCDVSDAIQQLIDENPNRTIFFPDGIYRLDKPICTPAHPQKSVDLQLSNYAVLQAGEGWDSGEAMVRLGAIHPANDIRTIGSNYSFSGGIVDGMNKARGISIDGGRETHVQQVSIKHTTVGIHIKRGANSGSSDADITQVNIVGSGGTDSVGVMLEGYDNTLTNMRIANVFVGVKLCSSGNCLRNIHPLYTSDYTDYVNSCGFWDLNGNNWYDYAYSDHFSTGFRTSNSISSTFDNCFCWWYSAREIAHTAFRAEGKFNSVVTNYRMGFYNTEAENKVLSVDEEGGRGVFHNLSFDVNKVQDQTHMAYLVGKIL
;
A
#
# COMPACT_ATOMS: atom_id res chain seq x y z
N MET A 1 -11.53 -40.18 -25.06
CA MET A 1 -10.83 -39.54 -23.94
C MET A 1 -11.24 -38.08 -24.00
N GLU A 2 -12.15 -37.66 -23.15
CA GLU A 2 -12.43 -36.23 -23.01
C GLU A 2 -11.15 -35.56 -22.50
N ASN A 3 -10.72 -34.52 -23.20
CA ASN A 3 -9.58 -33.71 -22.78
C ASN A 3 -9.93 -33.04 -21.44
N TYR A 4 -9.39 -33.55 -20.34
CA TYR A 4 -9.46 -32.93 -19.01
C TYR A 4 -8.53 -31.71 -18.89
N THR A 5 -7.85 -31.33 -19.96
CA THR A 5 -7.03 -30.14 -20.03
C THR A 5 -7.92 -28.91 -20.06
N ASN A 6 -7.78 -28.03 -19.07
CA ASN A 6 -8.35 -26.69 -18.95
C ASN A 6 -9.74 -26.51 -18.32
N ARG A 7 -10.23 -27.43 -17.52
CA ARG A 7 -11.43 -27.14 -16.71
C ARG A 7 -11.06 -26.20 -15.56
N GLY A 8 -11.12 -24.90 -15.80
CA GLY A 8 -10.91 -23.86 -14.77
C GLY A 8 -9.93 -22.75 -15.13
N TYR A 9 -8.97 -23.02 -16.03
CA TYR A 9 -7.99 -22.03 -16.47
C TYR A 9 -8.28 -21.57 -17.89
N ILE A 10 -8.17 -20.26 -18.11
CA ILE A 10 -8.12 -19.62 -19.42
C ILE A 10 -6.70 -19.14 -19.63
N ILE A 11 -6.01 -19.66 -20.61
CA ILE A 11 -4.62 -19.29 -20.91
C ILE A 11 -4.63 -18.10 -21.84
N VAL A 12 -4.09 -16.97 -21.40
CA VAL A 12 -4.14 -15.71 -22.15
C VAL A 12 -3.42 -15.83 -23.50
N THR A 13 -2.28 -16.50 -23.55
CA THR A 13 -1.49 -16.66 -24.79
C THR A 13 -2.12 -17.55 -25.83
N ASP A 14 -3.23 -18.23 -25.54
CA ASP A 14 -3.97 -18.98 -26.58
C ASP A 14 -4.60 -18.03 -27.64
N THR A 15 -4.85 -16.75 -27.24
CA THR A 15 -5.52 -15.78 -28.12
C THR A 15 -4.88 -14.39 -28.12
N VAL A 16 -3.99 -14.10 -27.15
CA VAL A 16 -3.41 -12.77 -26.95
C VAL A 16 -1.90 -12.85 -27.08
N PRO A 17 -1.24 -12.01 -27.89
CA PRO A 17 0.22 -11.95 -27.95
C PRO A 17 0.82 -11.42 -26.66
N ALA A 18 1.99 -11.96 -26.28
CA ALA A 18 2.69 -11.63 -25.04
C ALA A 18 4.13 -11.14 -25.31
N ASP A 19 4.33 -10.40 -26.39
CA ASP A 19 5.64 -9.87 -26.81
C ASP A 19 5.79 -8.35 -26.61
N GLY A 20 4.75 -7.68 -26.06
CA GLY A 20 4.73 -6.23 -25.83
C GLY A 20 4.58 -5.39 -27.11
N SER A 21 4.41 -5.98 -28.28
CA SER A 21 4.41 -5.28 -29.57
C SER A 21 3.17 -4.40 -29.80
N CYS A 22 2.03 -4.75 -29.19
CA CYS A 22 0.77 -4.03 -29.36
C CYS A 22 -0.01 -3.92 -28.04
N ASP A 23 -0.99 -3.02 -28.01
CA ASP A 23 -1.96 -2.95 -26.93
C ASP A 23 -2.85 -4.20 -26.93
N VAL A 24 -2.93 -4.86 -25.79
CA VAL A 24 -3.75 -6.07 -25.62
C VAL A 24 -4.88 -5.88 -24.59
N SER A 25 -5.12 -4.64 -24.14
CA SER A 25 -6.10 -4.33 -23.11
C SER A 25 -7.50 -4.86 -23.43
N ASP A 26 -8.00 -4.56 -24.61
CA ASP A 26 -9.37 -4.95 -25.01
C ASP A 26 -9.49 -6.48 -25.17
N ALA A 27 -8.46 -7.15 -25.67
CA ALA A 27 -8.46 -8.60 -25.82
C ALA A 27 -8.44 -9.33 -24.46
N ILE A 28 -7.64 -8.84 -23.51
CA ILE A 28 -7.63 -9.37 -22.14
C ILE A 28 -8.95 -9.07 -21.43
N GLN A 29 -9.51 -7.85 -21.60
CA GLN A 29 -10.80 -7.51 -21.01
C GLN A 29 -11.91 -8.44 -21.53
N GLN A 30 -11.91 -8.74 -22.82
CA GLN A 30 -12.88 -9.68 -23.40
C GLN A 30 -12.74 -11.07 -22.78
N LEU A 31 -11.52 -11.57 -22.59
CA LEU A 31 -11.30 -12.87 -21.92
C LEU A 31 -11.85 -12.87 -20.49
N ILE A 32 -11.67 -11.78 -19.74
CA ILE A 32 -12.20 -11.64 -18.40
C ILE A 32 -13.74 -11.66 -18.42
N ASP A 33 -14.36 -10.90 -19.31
CA ASP A 33 -15.81 -10.72 -19.37
C ASP A 33 -16.55 -12.01 -19.81
N GLU A 34 -15.94 -12.76 -20.71
CA GLU A 34 -16.50 -14.01 -21.27
C GLU A 34 -16.31 -15.22 -20.34
N ASN A 35 -15.42 -15.10 -19.34
CA ASN A 35 -15.05 -16.22 -18.47
C ASN A 35 -15.24 -15.94 -16.98
N PRO A 36 -16.48 -15.59 -16.52
CA PRO A 36 -16.72 -15.37 -15.09
C PRO A 36 -16.48 -16.66 -14.29
N ASN A 37 -16.03 -16.49 -13.04
CA ASN A 37 -15.73 -17.57 -12.10
C ASN A 37 -14.63 -18.54 -12.61
N ARG A 38 -13.64 -17.98 -13.31
CA ARG A 38 -12.49 -18.71 -13.84
C ARG A 38 -11.18 -18.05 -13.38
N THR A 39 -10.12 -18.84 -13.45
CA THR A 39 -8.75 -18.33 -13.37
C THR A 39 -8.28 -17.94 -14.76
N ILE A 40 -7.89 -16.69 -14.94
CA ILE A 40 -7.24 -16.17 -16.15
C ILE A 40 -5.74 -16.22 -15.90
N PHE A 41 -5.05 -17.13 -16.57
CA PHE A 41 -3.64 -17.36 -16.39
C PHE A 41 -2.80 -16.67 -17.48
N PHE A 42 -1.82 -15.89 -17.04
CA PHE A 42 -0.88 -15.16 -17.88
C PHE A 42 0.47 -15.90 -17.87
N PRO A 43 0.83 -16.64 -18.92
CA PRO A 43 2.18 -17.17 -19.08
C PRO A 43 3.24 -16.06 -19.15
N ASP A 44 4.53 -16.44 -19.07
CA ASP A 44 5.63 -15.47 -19.19
C ASP A 44 5.53 -14.67 -20.49
N GLY A 45 5.80 -13.38 -20.41
CA GLY A 45 5.74 -12.45 -21.53
C GLY A 45 5.40 -11.03 -21.10
N ILE A 46 5.32 -10.13 -22.06
CA ILE A 46 4.97 -8.72 -21.85
C ILE A 46 3.59 -8.46 -22.46
N TYR A 47 2.65 -8.07 -21.63
CA TYR A 47 1.30 -7.68 -22.00
C TYR A 47 1.16 -6.17 -21.87
N ARG A 48 1.26 -5.46 -23.01
CA ARG A 48 1.16 -4.00 -23.02
C ARG A 48 -0.29 -3.57 -22.90
N LEU A 49 -0.55 -2.70 -21.92
CA LEU A 49 -1.87 -2.17 -21.64
C LEU A 49 -1.89 -0.65 -21.87
N ASP A 50 -2.73 -0.18 -22.77
CA ASP A 50 -3.01 1.25 -22.97
C ASP A 50 -4.28 1.68 -22.22
N LYS A 51 -5.04 0.73 -21.65
CA LYS A 51 -6.25 0.93 -20.85
C LYS A 51 -6.27 -0.01 -19.64
N PRO A 52 -7.00 0.34 -18.55
CA PRO A 52 -7.25 -0.56 -17.44
C PRO A 52 -7.93 -1.87 -17.85
N ILE A 53 -7.55 -2.96 -17.22
CA ILE A 53 -8.32 -4.21 -17.21
C ILE A 53 -9.09 -4.31 -15.89
N CYS A 54 -10.34 -4.76 -15.95
CA CYS A 54 -11.25 -4.78 -14.80
C CYS A 54 -11.85 -6.18 -14.62
N THR A 55 -11.85 -6.68 -13.39
CA THR A 55 -12.67 -7.85 -13.05
C THR A 55 -14.14 -7.44 -13.00
N PRO A 56 -15.10 -8.37 -13.22
CA PRO A 56 -16.51 -8.05 -13.22
C PRO A 56 -16.96 -7.37 -11.92
N ALA A 57 -17.78 -6.33 -12.04
CA ALA A 57 -18.32 -5.63 -10.88
C ALA A 57 -19.31 -6.46 -10.04
N HIS A 58 -19.85 -7.53 -10.61
CA HIS A 58 -20.85 -8.34 -9.95
C HIS A 58 -20.21 -9.36 -9.00
N PRO A 59 -20.56 -9.37 -7.68
CA PRO A 59 -19.89 -10.21 -6.69
C PRO A 59 -19.97 -11.71 -6.96
N GLN A 60 -20.96 -12.18 -7.71
CA GLN A 60 -21.11 -13.59 -8.10
C GLN A 60 -20.34 -13.95 -9.37
N LYS A 61 -19.57 -13.01 -9.95
CA LYS A 61 -18.76 -13.21 -11.14
C LYS A 61 -17.29 -12.91 -10.82
N SER A 62 -16.79 -13.54 -9.78
CA SER A 62 -15.40 -13.36 -9.39
C SER A 62 -14.46 -13.93 -10.46
N VAL A 63 -13.29 -13.34 -10.57
CA VAL A 63 -12.22 -13.79 -11.48
C VAL A 63 -10.91 -13.80 -10.69
N ASP A 64 -10.14 -14.86 -10.87
CA ASP A 64 -8.77 -14.97 -10.38
C ASP A 64 -7.80 -14.62 -11.52
N LEU A 65 -6.99 -13.58 -11.35
CA LEU A 65 -5.94 -13.19 -12.28
C LEU A 65 -4.61 -13.74 -11.75
N GLN A 66 -4.08 -14.76 -12.42
CA GLN A 66 -2.86 -15.42 -12.01
C GLN A 66 -1.75 -15.21 -13.05
N LEU A 67 -0.62 -14.67 -12.62
CA LEU A 67 0.53 -14.40 -13.48
C LEU A 67 1.67 -15.36 -13.14
N SER A 68 2.34 -15.86 -14.18
CA SER A 68 3.63 -16.53 -13.96
C SER A 68 4.72 -15.52 -13.55
N ASN A 69 5.87 -15.99 -13.09
CA ASN A 69 6.90 -15.14 -12.50
C ASN A 69 7.42 -14.01 -13.42
N TYR A 70 7.43 -14.24 -14.72
CA TYR A 70 7.90 -13.29 -15.73
C TYR A 70 6.77 -12.80 -16.65
N ALA A 71 5.53 -12.98 -16.27
CA ALA A 71 4.43 -12.28 -16.89
C ALA A 71 4.41 -10.82 -16.42
N VAL A 72 4.48 -9.89 -17.35
CA VAL A 72 4.54 -8.45 -17.10
C VAL A 72 3.32 -7.78 -17.70
N LEU A 73 2.46 -7.22 -16.87
CA LEU A 73 1.47 -6.24 -17.31
C LEU A 73 2.16 -4.88 -17.34
N GLN A 74 2.35 -4.30 -18.51
CA GLN A 74 3.13 -3.09 -18.70
C GLN A 74 2.27 -1.96 -19.26
N ALA A 75 2.30 -0.79 -18.62
CA ALA A 75 1.63 0.40 -19.16
C ALA A 75 2.26 0.79 -20.51
N GLY A 76 1.44 0.94 -21.54
CA GLY A 76 1.88 1.33 -22.85
C GLY A 76 2.22 2.83 -22.95
N GLU A 77 2.78 3.24 -24.09
CA GLU A 77 3.11 4.66 -24.32
C GLU A 77 1.86 5.55 -24.33
N GLY A 78 0.74 5.03 -24.81
CA GLY A 78 -0.55 5.69 -24.87
C GLY A 78 -1.33 5.73 -23.57
N TRP A 79 -0.75 5.24 -22.45
CA TRP A 79 -1.45 5.26 -21.18
C TRP A 79 -1.72 6.69 -20.69
N ASP A 80 -2.98 7.06 -20.59
CA ASP A 80 -3.46 8.38 -20.12
C ASP A 80 -4.53 8.29 -19.01
N SER A 81 -4.86 7.06 -18.57
CA SER A 81 -5.87 6.83 -17.55
C SER A 81 -5.38 7.25 -16.16
N GLY A 82 -6.20 7.96 -15.41
CA GLY A 82 -6.00 8.20 -13.98
C GLY A 82 -6.31 6.99 -13.09
N GLU A 83 -6.84 5.89 -13.65
CA GLU A 83 -7.19 4.67 -12.94
C GLU A 83 -6.00 3.70 -12.86
N ALA A 84 -6.13 2.64 -12.05
CA ALA A 84 -5.12 1.59 -11.95
C ALA A 84 -5.14 0.68 -13.20
N MET A 85 -3.98 0.11 -13.52
CA MET A 85 -3.83 -0.84 -14.63
C MET A 85 -4.70 -2.07 -14.45
N VAL A 86 -4.78 -2.56 -13.21
CA VAL A 86 -5.65 -3.68 -12.83
C VAL A 86 -6.66 -3.21 -11.80
N ARG A 87 -7.94 -3.36 -12.09
CA ARG A 87 -9.04 -2.97 -11.22
C ARG A 87 -9.82 -4.20 -10.79
N LEU A 88 -9.74 -4.51 -9.49
CA LEU A 88 -10.43 -5.65 -8.90
C LEU A 88 -11.81 -5.20 -8.40
N GLY A 89 -12.86 -5.68 -9.05
CA GLY A 89 -14.22 -5.29 -8.77
C GLY A 89 -14.48 -3.81 -9.10
N ALA A 90 -15.15 -3.50 -10.19
CA ALA A 90 -15.51 -2.11 -10.47
C ALA A 90 -16.46 -1.58 -9.40
N ILE A 91 -16.45 -0.27 -9.15
CA ILE A 91 -17.37 0.37 -8.19
C ILE A 91 -18.82 0.08 -8.66
N HIS A 92 -19.51 -0.73 -7.89
CA HIS A 92 -20.89 -1.09 -8.17
C HIS A 92 -21.77 -0.78 -6.95
N PRO A 93 -22.98 -0.20 -7.11
CA PRO A 93 -23.85 0.14 -5.99
C PRO A 93 -24.23 -1.04 -5.08
N ALA A 94 -24.20 -2.26 -5.62
CA ALA A 94 -24.46 -3.47 -4.83
C ALA A 94 -23.23 -3.97 -4.05
N ASN A 95 -22.03 -3.48 -4.35
CA ASN A 95 -20.81 -3.88 -3.66
C ASN A 95 -20.64 -3.00 -2.43
N ASP A 96 -21.06 -3.51 -1.28
CA ASP A 96 -20.81 -2.89 0.01
C ASP A 96 -20.25 -3.94 0.99
N ILE A 97 -19.97 -3.52 2.22
CA ILE A 97 -19.45 -4.42 3.28
C ILE A 97 -20.40 -5.57 3.65
N ARG A 98 -21.65 -5.51 3.23
CA ARG A 98 -22.65 -6.57 3.48
C ARG A 98 -22.81 -7.51 2.30
N THR A 99 -22.21 -7.18 1.17
CA THR A 99 -22.22 -8.07 0.00
C THR A 99 -21.41 -9.31 0.36
N ILE A 100 -21.97 -10.48 0.13
CA ILE A 100 -21.26 -11.75 0.26
C ILE A 100 -19.99 -11.68 -0.59
N GLY A 101 -18.87 -12.14 -0.02
CA GLY A 101 -17.55 -11.99 -0.58
C GLY A 101 -17.45 -12.17 -2.08
N SER A 102 -16.80 -11.22 -2.73
CA SER A 102 -16.59 -11.25 -4.18
C SER A 102 -15.44 -12.18 -4.57
N ASN A 103 -14.53 -12.49 -3.64
CA ASN A 103 -13.38 -13.39 -3.85
C ASN A 103 -12.55 -13.07 -5.09
N TYR A 104 -12.41 -11.80 -5.44
CA TYR A 104 -11.47 -11.41 -6.50
C TYR A 104 -10.06 -11.71 -6.02
N SER A 105 -9.22 -12.21 -6.92
CA SER A 105 -7.83 -12.40 -6.60
C SER A 105 -6.90 -11.96 -7.72
N PHE A 106 -5.70 -11.51 -7.33
CA PHE A 106 -4.59 -11.22 -8.20
C PHE A 106 -3.32 -11.81 -7.60
N SER A 107 -2.61 -12.64 -8.35
CA SER A 107 -1.41 -13.28 -7.83
C SER A 107 -0.29 -13.38 -8.86
N GLY A 108 0.95 -13.25 -8.36
CA GLY A 108 2.16 -13.46 -9.15
C GLY A 108 2.54 -12.32 -10.09
N GLY A 109 3.61 -12.51 -10.83
CA GLY A 109 4.08 -11.66 -11.91
C GLY A 109 4.50 -10.24 -11.54
N ILE A 110 4.49 -9.39 -12.54
CA ILE A 110 4.94 -8.01 -12.48
C ILE A 110 3.87 -7.09 -13.05
N VAL A 111 3.59 -5.99 -12.35
CA VAL A 111 2.78 -4.87 -12.85
C VAL A 111 3.71 -3.66 -12.97
N ASP A 112 4.00 -3.20 -14.18
CA ASP A 112 4.93 -2.11 -14.45
C ASP A 112 4.20 -0.86 -14.98
N GLY A 113 4.09 0.14 -14.13
CA GLY A 113 3.39 1.40 -14.43
C GLY A 113 4.18 2.37 -15.30
N MET A 114 5.42 2.06 -15.67
CA MET A 114 6.27 2.91 -16.53
C MET A 114 6.36 4.38 -16.06
N ASN A 115 6.34 4.61 -14.74
CA ASN A 115 6.33 5.91 -14.07
C ASN A 115 5.12 6.82 -14.36
N LYS A 116 4.05 6.30 -14.89
CA LYS A 116 2.85 7.08 -15.26
C LYS A 116 1.53 6.45 -14.81
N ALA A 117 1.46 5.15 -14.69
CA ALA A 117 0.24 4.45 -14.30
C ALA A 117 0.19 4.15 -12.79
N ARG A 118 -1.01 3.96 -12.27
CA ARG A 118 -1.26 3.30 -10.99
C ARG A 118 -1.26 1.79 -11.19
N GLY A 119 -0.81 1.03 -10.19
CA GLY A 119 -0.67 -0.43 -10.31
C GLY A 119 -2.00 -1.18 -10.21
N ILE A 120 -2.39 -1.56 -9.00
CA ILE A 120 -3.59 -2.35 -8.73
C ILE A 120 -4.56 -1.54 -7.87
N SER A 121 -5.86 -1.57 -8.19
CA SER A 121 -6.90 -1.06 -7.30
C SER A 121 -7.93 -2.13 -6.93
N ILE A 122 -8.46 -2.03 -5.71
CA ILE A 122 -9.65 -2.75 -5.27
C ILE A 122 -10.76 -1.71 -5.24
N ASP A 123 -11.63 -1.73 -6.25
CA ASP A 123 -12.58 -0.67 -6.49
C ASP A 123 -13.91 -0.84 -5.74
N GLY A 124 -14.28 -2.07 -5.44
CA GLY A 124 -15.52 -2.37 -4.74
C GLY A 124 -15.65 -3.86 -4.50
N GLY A 125 -14.65 -4.45 -3.89
CA GLY A 125 -14.65 -5.87 -3.55
C GLY A 125 -14.66 -6.08 -2.05
N ARG A 126 -15.18 -7.20 -1.63
CA ARG A 126 -15.03 -7.72 -0.29
C ARG A 126 -14.29 -9.05 -0.34
N GLU A 127 -13.43 -9.30 0.65
CA GLU A 127 -12.62 -10.53 0.71
C GLU A 127 -11.76 -10.71 -0.56
N THR A 128 -11.11 -9.62 -0.98
CA THR A 128 -10.26 -9.58 -2.17
C THR A 128 -8.82 -9.90 -1.78
N HIS A 129 -8.13 -10.69 -2.59
CA HIS A 129 -6.76 -11.11 -2.33
C HIS A 129 -5.79 -10.55 -3.37
N VAL A 130 -4.67 -9.96 -2.91
CA VAL A 130 -3.52 -9.59 -3.75
C VAL A 130 -2.26 -10.16 -3.14
N GLN A 131 -1.57 -11.03 -3.88
CA GLN A 131 -0.44 -11.74 -3.30
C GLN A 131 0.70 -12.02 -4.29
N GLN A 132 1.93 -12.08 -3.74
CA GLN A 132 3.13 -12.53 -4.46
C GLN A 132 3.42 -11.74 -5.74
N VAL A 133 3.11 -10.46 -5.78
CA VAL A 133 3.28 -9.60 -6.95
C VAL A 133 4.40 -8.59 -6.76
N SER A 134 5.13 -8.30 -7.84
CA SER A 134 6.07 -7.18 -7.95
C SER A 134 5.41 -6.02 -8.70
N ILE A 135 5.18 -4.90 -8.02
CA ILE A 135 4.63 -3.69 -8.63
C ILE A 135 5.79 -2.70 -8.84
N LYS A 136 5.95 -2.22 -10.07
CA LYS A 136 7.09 -1.41 -10.48
C LYS A 136 6.67 -0.08 -11.10
N HIS A 137 7.44 0.97 -10.82
CA HIS A 137 7.34 2.28 -11.47
C HIS A 137 5.92 2.83 -11.52
N THR A 138 5.18 2.73 -10.41
CA THR A 138 3.79 3.18 -10.31
C THR A 138 3.67 4.47 -9.49
N THR A 139 2.74 5.34 -9.86
CA THR A 139 2.43 6.54 -9.07
C THR A 139 1.69 6.18 -7.78
N VAL A 140 0.80 5.19 -7.83
CA VAL A 140 0.23 4.52 -6.65
C VAL A 140 0.36 3.02 -6.87
N GLY A 141 1.03 2.31 -5.95
CA GLY A 141 1.24 0.87 -6.09
C GLY A 141 -0.07 0.09 -5.94
N ILE A 142 -0.69 0.17 -4.77
CA ILE A 142 -2.01 -0.42 -4.49
C ILE A 142 -2.95 0.64 -3.94
N HIS A 143 -4.17 0.68 -4.47
CA HIS A 143 -5.22 1.57 -3.99
C HIS A 143 -6.49 0.78 -3.64
N ILE A 144 -6.78 0.64 -2.34
CA ILE A 144 -8.06 0.08 -1.87
C ILE A 144 -9.04 1.23 -1.75
N LYS A 145 -9.96 1.35 -2.72
CA LYS A 145 -10.88 2.48 -2.84
C LYS A 145 -12.06 2.37 -1.89
N ARG A 146 -12.57 3.52 -1.49
CA ARG A 146 -13.87 3.63 -0.86
C ARG A 146 -14.93 3.51 -1.95
N GLY A 147 -15.73 2.46 -1.93
CA GLY A 147 -16.84 2.30 -2.87
C GLY A 147 -18.10 3.06 -2.45
N ALA A 148 -19.15 2.94 -3.25
CA ALA A 148 -20.38 3.72 -3.09
C ALA A 148 -21.10 3.50 -1.75
N ASN A 149 -21.06 2.30 -1.18
CA ASN A 149 -21.76 1.92 0.06
C ASN A 149 -20.80 1.39 1.13
N SER A 150 -19.77 2.16 1.47
CA SER A 150 -18.69 1.80 2.39
C SER A 150 -17.48 1.13 1.73
N GLY A 151 -17.60 0.71 0.49
CA GLY A 151 -16.47 0.39 -0.37
C GLY A 151 -15.88 -0.98 -0.22
N SER A 152 -14.61 -1.05 -0.55
CA SER A 152 -13.82 -2.25 -0.41
C SER A 152 -13.54 -2.53 1.06
N SER A 153 -13.69 -3.77 1.47
CA SER A 153 -13.39 -4.20 2.82
C SER A 153 -12.87 -5.62 2.88
N ASP A 154 -12.26 -5.98 4.00
CA ASP A 154 -11.76 -7.32 4.28
C ASP A 154 -10.78 -7.84 3.20
N ALA A 155 -10.03 -6.94 2.56
CA ALA A 155 -8.99 -7.35 1.62
C ALA A 155 -7.76 -7.88 2.36
N ASP A 156 -7.14 -8.91 1.81
CA ASP A 156 -5.86 -9.46 2.26
C ASP A 156 -4.78 -9.22 1.21
N ILE A 157 -3.80 -8.39 1.57
CA ILE A 157 -2.66 -8.04 0.73
C ILE A 157 -1.41 -8.61 1.36
N THR A 158 -0.76 -9.56 0.68
CA THR A 158 0.37 -10.25 1.28
C THR A 158 1.53 -10.52 0.31
N GLN A 159 2.76 -10.47 0.83
CA GLN A 159 3.97 -10.77 0.06
C GLN A 159 4.12 -9.92 -1.21
N VAL A 160 3.84 -8.62 -1.11
CA VAL A 160 3.91 -7.68 -2.23
C VAL A 160 5.16 -6.81 -2.11
N ASN A 161 5.86 -6.66 -3.22
CA ASN A 161 6.98 -5.72 -3.34
C ASN A 161 6.60 -4.57 -4.28
N ILE A 162 6.73 -3.34 -3.80
CA ILE A 162 6.42 -2.13 -4.56
C ILE A 162 7.69 -1.32 -4.75
N VAL A 163 7.94 -0.89 -5.99
CA VAL A 163 8.89 0.17 -6.32
C VAL A 163 8.12 1.26 -7.06
N GLY A 164 7.92 2.40 -6.42
CA GLY A 164 7.14 3.49 -7.01
C GLY A 164 7.87 4.24 -8.12
N SER A 165 7.19 5.25 -8.66
CA SER A 165 7.69 6.10 -9.74
C SER A 165 8.79 7.08 -9.29
N GLY A 166 8.88 7.33 -8.01
CA GLY A 166 9.81 8.31 -7.50
C GLY A 166 9.30 9.76 -7.47
N GLY A 167 8.09 10.02 -7.90
CA GLY A 167 7.51 11.37 -7.83
C GLY A 167 7.08 11.77 -6.42
N THR A 168 6.97 13.08 -6.15
CA THR A 168 6.51 13.62 -4.85
C THR A 168 5.04 13.36 -4.57
N ASP A 169 4.29 12.89 -5.54
CA ASP A 169 2.90 12.44 -5.47
C ASP A 169 2.77 10.91 -5.33
N SER A 170 3.90 10.18 -5.34
CA SER A 170 3.88 8.72 -5.32
C SER A 170 3.52 8.16 -3.94
N VAL A 171 2.67 7.13 -3.97
CA VAL A 171 2.22 6.41 -2.76
C VAL A 171 2.39 4.91 -2.97
N GLY A 172 2.99 4.22 -2.01
CA GLY A 172 3.11 2.77 -2.08
C GLY A 172 1.74 2.09 -1.98
N VAL A 173 1.05 2.29 -0.85
CA VAL A 173 -0.31 1.77 -0.64
C VAL A 173 -1.22 2.89 -0.12
N MET A 174 -2.39 3.02 -0.71
CA MET A 174 -3.44 3.95 -0.29
C MET A 174 -4.70 3.18 0.12
N LEU A 175 -5.13 3.36 1.38
CA LEU A 175 -6.26 2.68 1.97
C LEU A 175 -7.40 3.66 2.23
N GLU A 176 -8.47 3.55 1.44
CA GLU A 176 -9.73 4.25 1.65
C GLU A 176 -10.86 3.30 2.05
N GLY A 177 -10.69 2.00 1.78
CA GLY A 177 -11.57 0.93 2.25
C GLY A 177 -11.24 0.49 3.68
N TYR A 178 -12.14 -0.27 4.31
CA TYR A 178 -12.12 -0.60 5.73
C TYR A 178 -11.68 -2.04 6.00
N ASP A 179 -11.21 -2.31 7.22
CA ASP A 179 -10.96 -3.65 7.77
C ASP A 179 -10.00 -4.53 6.94
N ASN A 180 -9.05 -3.89 6.26
CA ASN A 180 -8.10 -4.59 5.41
C ASN A 180 -6.87 -5.06 6.19
N THR A 181 -6.28 -6.17 5.75
CA THR A 181 -5.05 -6.72 6.31
C THR A 181 -3.92 -6.64 5.28
N LEU A 182 -2.81 -6.00 5.67
CA LEU A 182 -1.59 -5.91 4.90
C LEU A 182 -0.47 -6.64 5.62
N THR A 183 0.18 -7.59 4.95
CA THR A 183 1.26 -8.36 5.58
C THR A 183 2.46 -8.56 4.64
N ASN A 184 3.68 -8.57 5.23
CA ASN A 184 4.91 -8.95 4.53
C ASN A 184 5.17 -8.15 3.25
N MET A 185 5.17 -6.83 3.34
CA MET A 185 5.39 -5.96 2.18
C MET A 185 6.71 -5.21 2.27
N ARG A 186 7.32 -4.99 1.11
CA ARG A 186 8.45 -4.07 0.91
C ARG A 186 8.03 -2.99 -0.06
N ILE A 187 8.29 -1.73 0.30
CA ILE A 187 7.87 -0.57 -0.49
C ILE A 187 9.07 0.35 -0.65
N ALA A 188 9.45 0.66 -1.87
CA ALA A 188 10.60 1.52 -2.13
C ALA A 188 10.25 2.59 -3.16
N ASN A 189 11.07 3.64 -3.22
CA ASN A 189 10.98 4.68 -4.24
C ASN A 189 9.60 5.36 -4.32
N VAL A 190 9.02 5.67 -3.15
CA VAL A 190 7.74 6.40 -2.99
C VAL A 190 7.92 7.58 -2.04
N PHE A 191 7.07 8.59 -2.19
CA PHE A 191 7.06 9.75 -1.29
C PHE A 191 6.31 9.47 0.01
N VAL A 192 5.21 8.71 -0.07
CA VAL A 192 4.50 8.17 1.08
C VAL A 192 4.47 6.64 0.98
N GLY A 193 4.98 5.96 2.00
CA GLY A 193 4.98 4.49 2.03
C GLY A 193 3.57 3.92 2.07
N VAL A 194 2.85 4.15 3.14
CA VAL A 194 1.45 3.73 3.32
C VAL A 194 0.61 4.91 3.81
N LYS A 195 -0.50 5.19 3.13
CA LYS A 195 -1.45 6.25 3.47
C LYS A 195 -2.81 5.65 3.80
N LEU A 196 -3.27 5.86 5.04
CA LEU A 196 -4.54 5.36 5.54
C LEU A 196 -5.56 6.49 5.65
N CYS A 197 -6.62 6.40 4.85
CA CYS A 197 -7.75 7.32 4.86
C CYS A 197 -9.01 6.67 5.48
N SER A 198 -8.86 5.49 6.07
CA SER A 198 -9.93 4.65 6.63
C SER A 198 -9.47 4.02 7.95
N SER A 199 -10.36 3.28 8.60
CA SER A 199 -10.12 2.61 9.88
C SER A 199 -10.27 1.09 9.79
N GLY A 200 -9.94 0.40 10.88
CA GLY A 200 -10.05 -1.05 10.99
C GLY A 200 -8.92 -1.82 10.31
N ASN A 201 -7.94 -1.14 9.74
CA ASN A 201 -6.88 -1.81 8.99
C ASN A 201 -5.78 -2.34 9.91
N CYS A 202 -5.25 -3.51 9.57
CA CYS A 202 -4.13 -4.16 10.25
C CYS A 202 -2.91 -4.21 9.33
N LEU A 203 -1.80 -3.62 9.75
CA LEU A 203 -0.53 -3.58 9.03
C LEU A 203 0.53 -4.36 9.81
N ARG A 204 1.04 -5.44 9.23
CA ARG A 204 2.03 -6.28 9.87
C ARG A 204 3.23 -6.57 8.98
N ASN A 205 4.43 -6.34 9.49
CA ASN A 205 5.69 -6.54 8.75
C ASN A 205 5.70 -5.78 7.42
N ILE A 206 5.42 -4.49 7.49
CA ILE A 206 5.45 -3.57 6.36
C ILE A 206 6.70 -2.71 6.46
N HIS A 207 7.50 -2.68 5.40
CA HIS A 207 8.76 -1.95 5.36
C HIS A 207 8.82 -0.98 4.18
N PRO A 208 8.35 0.27 4.33
CA PRO A 208 8.66 1.33 3.39
C PRO A 208 10.09 1.84 3.56
N LEU A 209 10.79 2.00 2.43
CA LEU A 209 12.15 2.51 2.33
C LEU A 209 12.21 3.69 1.37
N TYR A 210 12.69 4.82 1.86
CA TYR A 210 12.96 5.99 1.03
C TYR A 210 14.33 5.87 0.37
N THR A 211 14.36 5.78 -0.95
CA THR A 211 15.60 5.50 -1.70
C THR A 211 16.08 6.63 -2.59
N SER A 212 15.34 7.74 -2.65
CA SER A 212 15.56 8.76 -3.67
C SER A 212 16.07 10.08 -3.12
N ASP A 213 16.75 10.82 -3.98
CA ASP A 213 17.17 12.20 -3.73
C ASP A 213 16.07 13.17 -4.19
N TYR A 214 14.86 13.01 -3.64
CA TYR A 214 13.76 13.92 -3.98
C TYR A 214 14.03 15.32 -3.47
N THR A 215 13.60 16.30 -4.25
CA THR A 215 13.72 17.71 -3.89
C THR A 215 12.88 18.09 -2.68
N ASP A 216 11.80 17.36 -2.39
CA ASP A 216 10.90 17.61 -1.25
C ASP A 216 10.98 16.50 -0.18
N TYR A 217 12.18 16.07 0.16
CA TYR A 217 12.39 15.04 1.17
C TYR A 217 11.71 15.36 2.51
N VAL A 218 11.65 16.62 2.90
CA VAL A 218 11.17 17.09 4.22
C VAL A 218 9.72 16.67 4.48
N ASN A 219 8.90 16.51 3.44
CA ASN A 219 7.50 16.10 3.57
C ASN A 219 7.26 14.61 3.34
N SER A 220 8.32 13.84 3.07
CA SER A 220 8.20 12.38 2.89
C SER A 220 7.79 11.69 4.18
N CYS A 221 7.01 10.61 4.06
CA CYS A 221 6.46 9.90 5.20
C CYS A 221 6.39 8.38 4.98
N GLY A 222 6.84 7.61 5.97
CA GLY A 222 6.74 6.16 5.91
C GLY A 222 5.31 5.66 6.04
N PHE A 223 4.61 6.09 7.10
CA PHE A 223 3.22 5.74 7.38
C PHE A 223 2.42 6.99 7.76
N TRP A 224 1.36 7.25 7.01
CA TRP A 224 0.50 8.40 7.25
C TRP A 224 -0.94 7.97 7.51
N ASP A 225 -1.40 8.11 8.76
CA ASP A 225 -2.74 7.76 9.22
C ASP A 225 -3.60 9.03 9.41
N LEU A 226 -4.67 9.13 8.63
CA LEU A 226 -5.58 10.28 8.65
C LEU A 226 -6.91 9.97 9.36
N ASN A 227 -7.21 8.70 9.68
CA ASN A 227 -8.54 8.34 10.16
C ASN A 227 -8.56 7.65 11.53
N GLY A 228 -7.50 6.97 11.92
CA GLY A 228 -7.40 6.29 13.21
C GLY A 228 -8.06 4.92 13.28
N ASN A 229 -8.03 4.33 14.48
CA ASN A 229 -8.49 2.97 14.75
C ASN A 229 -7.83 1.93 13.83
N ASN A 230 -6.54 2.11 13.57
CA ASN A 230 -5.72 1.18 12.81
C ASN A 230 -4.67 0.53 13.72
N TRP A 231 -4.19 -0.65 13.33
CA TRP A 231 -3.19 -1.42 14.06
C TRP A 231 -1.93 -1.59 13.22
N TYR A 232 -0.79 -1.22 13.82
CA TYR A 232 0.53 -1.39 13.23
C TYR A 232 1.34 -2.31 14.12
N ASP A 233 1.78 -3.45 13.58
CA ASP A 233 2.64 -4.41 14.26
C ASP A 233 3.86 -4.69 13.39
N TYR A 234 5.04 -4.53 13.98
CA TYR A 234 6.30 -4.76 13.25
C TYR A 234 6.45 -3.88 11.99
N ALA A 235 5.93 -2.66 12.04
CA ALA A 235 6.03 -1.69 10.94
C ALA A 235 7.39 -0.97 11.01
N TYR A 236 8.11 -0.95 9.90
CA TYR A 236 9.46 -0.39 9.82
C TYR A 236 9.54 0.72 8.79
N SER A 237 9.70 1.96 9.22
CA SER A 237 9.94 3.12 8.36
C SER A 237 11.44 3.38 8.23
N ASP A 238 11.95 3.35 7.00
CA ASP A 238 13.37 3.51 6.71
C ASP A 238 13.63 4.76 5.86
N HIS A 239 14.43 5.68 6.36
CA HIS A 239 14.89 6.90 5.67
C HIS A 239 13.86 7.96 5.29
N PHE A 240 12.61 7.86 5.62
CA PHE A 240 11.66 8.96 5.41
C PHE A 240 11.94 10.11 6.37
N SER A 241 11.65 11.35 5.97
CA SER A 241 11.75 12.50 6.89
C SER A 241 10.91 12.32 8.14
N THR A 242 9.69 11.80 7.97
CA THR A 242 8.80 11.41 9.08
C THR A 242 8.55 9.89 9.02
N GLY A 243 8.81 9.20 10.13
CA GLY A 243 8.55 7.76 10.21
C GLY A 243 7.07 7.43 10.20
N PHE A 244 6.37 7.88 11.24
CA PHE A 244 4.92 7.73 11.40
C PHE A 244 4.27 9.07 11.61
N ARG A 245 3.13 9.30 10.94
CA ARG A 245 2.37 10.56 11.00
C ARG A 245 0.90 10.26 11.22
N THR A 246 0.31 10.88 12.23
CA THR A 246 -1.14 10.87 12.45
C THR A 246 -1.70 12.27 12.25
N SER A 247 -2.87 12.39 11.64
CA SER A 247 -3.56 13.68 11.44
C SER A 247 -4.89 13.70 12.20
N ASN A 248 -5.49 14.89 12.31
CA ASN A 248 -6.83 15.07 12.88
C ASN A 248 -7.00 14.58 14.34
N SER A 249 -5.94 14.59 15.13
CA SER A 249 -5.97 14.13 16.53
C SER A 249 -6.51 12.72 16.72
N ILE A 250 -6.31 11.84 15.75
CA ILE A 250 -6.78 10.46 15.75
C ILE A 250 -6.02 9.59 16.76
N SER A 251 -6.54 8.39 16.98
CA SER A 251 -5.92 7.35 17.80
C SER A 251 -5.76 6.06 17.02
N SER A 252 -4.55 5.52 16.99
CA SER A 252 -4.22 4.18 16.48
C SER A 252 -3.23 3.49 17.40
N THR A 253 -3.03 2.20 17.23
CA THR A 253 -2.08 1.41 18.01
C THR A 253 -0.86 1.05 17.16
N PHE A 254 0.33 1.37 17.69
CA PHE A 254 1.62 1.07 17.10
C PHE A 254 2.42 0.21 18.06
N ASP A 255 2.67 -1.05 17.68
CA ASP A 255 3.45 -1.97 18.51
C ASP A 255 4.61 -2.56 17.72
N ASN A 256 5.75 -2.75 18.40
CA ASN A 256 6.98 -3.29 17.81
C ASN A 256 7.45 -2.54 16.56
N CYS A 257 7.21 -1.24 16.49
CA CYS A 257 7.54 -0.42 15.32
C CYS A 257 8.97 0.10 15.37
N PHE A 258 9.51 0.39 14.19
CA PHE A 258 10.89 0.83 14.05
C PHE A 258 11.03 1.96 13.04
N CYS A 259 11.89 2.95 13.36
CA CYS A 259 12.36 3.96 12.42
C CYS A 259 13.88 3.91 12.34
N TRP A 260 14.41 4.04 11.14
CA TRP A 260 15.85 4.05 10.92
C TRP A 260 16.30 5.12 9.95
N TRP A 261 17.42 5.78 10.27
CA TRP A 261 18.11 6.75 9.43
C TRP A 261 19.61 6.49 9.51
N TYR A 262 20.21 5.97 8.43
CA TYR A 262 21.63 5.63 8.39
C TYR A 262 22.49 6.64 7.63
N SER A 263 21.89 7.65 7.01
CA SER A 263 22.62 8.71 6.31
C SER A 263 22.61 10.02 7.11
N ALA A 264 23.72 10.72 7.07
CA ALA A 264 23.89 12.03 7.68
C ALA A 264 23.24 13.14 6.81
N ARG A 265 21.93 13.08 6.61
CA ARG A 265 21.21 14.22 6.03
C ARG A 265 21.18 15.36 7.04
N GLU A 266 21.45 16.59 6.58
CA GLU A 266 21.50 17.79 7.43
C GLU A 266 20.11 18.31 7.84
N ILE A 267 19.11 17.45 7.90
CA ILE A 267 17.75 17.80 8.29
C ILE A 267 17.30 16.99 9.48
N ALA A 268 16.42 17.58 10.27
CA ALA A 268 15.80 16.90 11.40
C ALA A 268 14.88 15.77 10.92
N HIS A 269 15.00 14.62 11.57
CA HIS A 269 14.10 13.48 11.38
C HIS A 269 13.11 13.40 12.52
N THR A 270 11.87 13.08 12.20
CA THR A 270 10.80 12.90 13.18
C THR A 270 10.34 11.46 13.19
N ALA A 271 10.51 10.76 14.30
CA ALA A 271 10.07 9.37 14.38
C ALA A 271 8.54 9.25 14.40
N PHE A 272 7.87 10.08 15.19
CA PHE A 272 6.43 10.15 15.24
C PHE A 272 5.94 11.59 15.21
N ARG A 273 5.05 11.94 14.27
CA ARG A 273 4.41 13.25 14.17
C ARG A 273 2.91 13.13 14.38
N ALA A 274 2.37 13.88 15.35
CA ALA A 274 0.94 14.03 15.56
C ALA A 274 0.51 15.44 15.12
N GLU A 275 -0.20 15.52 14.00
CA GLU A 275 -0.87 16.75 13.55
C GLU A 275 -2.17 16.90 14.31
N GLY A 276 -2.19 17.87 15.23
CA GLY A 276 -3.16 17.99 16.30
C GLY A 276 -2.68 17.32 17.58
N LYS A 277 -3.60 16.77 18.37
CA LYS A 277 -3.29 16.12 19.66
C LYS A 277 -2.73 14.71 19.46
N PHE A 278 -1.74 14.34 20.26
CA PHE A 278 -1.26 12.98 20.29
C PHE A 278 -2.18 12.08 21.12
N ASN A 279 -2.92 11.18 20.48
CA ASN A 279 -3.88 10.28 21.13
C ASN A 279 -3.56 8.79 20.92
N SER A 280 -2.52 8.47 20.18
CA SER A 280 -2.17 7.07 19.85
C SER A 280 -1.47 6.36 21.00
N VAL A 281 -1.57 5.02 20.97
CA VAL A 281 -0.79 4.14 21.85
C VAL A 281 0.39 3.60 21.07
N VAL A 282 1.60 3.88 21.56
CA VAL A 282 2.86 3.46 20.94
C VAL A 282 3.65 2.63 21.94
N THR A 283 3.92 1.38 21.61
CA THR A 283 4.63 0.44 22.49
C THR A 283 5.80 -0.22 21.75
N ASN A 284 6.86 -0.54 22.50
CA ASN A 284 8.04 -1.25 21.97
C ASN A 284 8.61 -0.55 20.72
N TYR A 285 8.77 0.75 20.78
CA TYR A 285 9.16 1.56 19.64
C TYR A 285 10.67 1.82 19.64
N ARG A 286 11.34 1.43 18.57
CA ARG A 286 12.78 1.60 18.42
C ARG A 286 13.10 2.63 17.33
N MET A 287 14.12 3.47 17.61
CA MET A 287 14.57 4.50 16.68
C MET A 287 16.09 4.54 16.57
N GLY A 288 16.60 4.62 15.36
CA GLY A 288 18.01 4.81 15.07
C GLY A 288 18.24 6.10 14.29
N PHE A 289 18.77 7.13 14.94
CA PHE A 289 19.17 8.38 14.29
C PHE A 289 20.67 8.37 14.05
N TYR A 290 21.11 8.59 12.82
CA TYR A 290 22.54 8.72 12.50
C TYR A 290 23.03 10.16 12.68
N ASN A 291 22.25 11.14 12.23
CA ASN A 291 22.59 12.56 12.31
C ASN A 291 22.52 13.07 13.75
N THR A 292 23.58 13.75 14.21
CA THR A 292 23.69 14.31 15.55
C THR A 292 23.56 15.83 15.59
N GLU A 293 23.63 16.51 14.44
CA GLU A 293 23.66 17.97 14.34
C GLU A 293 22.27 18.58 14.16
N ALA A 294 21.31 17.80 13.66
CA ALA A 294 19.94 18.27 13.49
C ALA A 294 19.07 17.99 14.73
N GLU A 295 18.04 18.78 14.91
CA GLU A 295 17.05 18.60 15.98
C GLU A 295 16.13 17.40 15.71
N ASN A 296 16.65 16.20 15.85
CA ASN A 296 15.86 14.98 15.72
C ASN A 296 14.79 14.89 16.81
N LYS A 297 13.60 14.40 16.45
CA LYS A 297 12.45 14.27 17.33
C LYS A 297 11.97 12.83 17.44
N VAL A 298 11.77 12.38 18.67
CA VAL A 298 11.01 11.16 18.94
C VAL A 298 9.53 11.40 18.65
N LEU A 299 9.00 12.50 19.14
CA LEU A 299 7.61 12.91 18.95
C LEU A 299 7.54 14.41 18.64
N SER A 300 6.77 14.77 17.64
CA SER A 300 6.34 16.15 17.39
C SER A 300 4.82 16.21 17.50
N VAL A 301 4.30 17.16 18.29
CA VAL A 301 2.86 17.33 18.54
C VAL A 301 2.49 18.77 18.26
N ASP A 302 1.45 18.99 17.46
CA ASP A 302 1.02 20.35 17.10
C ASP A 302 0.07 20.96 18.15
N GLU A 303 -0.65 20.13 18.95
CA GLU A 303 -1.60 20.60 19.97
C GLU A 303 -1.42 19.84 21.29
N GLU A 304 -1.42 20.56 22.43
CA GLU A 304 -1.36 19.96 23.76
C GLU A 304 -2.64 19.23 24.18
N GLY A 305 -2.60 18.47 25.29
CA GLY A 305 -3.76 17.86 25.93
C GLY A 305 -4.23 16.54 25.31
N GLY A 306 -3.38 15.87 24.56
CA GLY A 306 -3.63 14.51 24.05
C GLY A 306 -3.60 13.45 25.15
N ARG A 307 -4.19 12.28 24.87
CA ARG A 307 -4.25 11.10 25.75
C ARG A 307 -3.31 9.98 25.31
N GLY A 308 -2.48 10.24 24.30
CA GLY A 308 -1.54 9.26 23.79
C GLY A 308 -0.46 8.89 24.81
N VAL A 309 0.10 7.72 24.63
CA VAL A 309 1.17 7.20 25.50
C VAL A 309 2.26 6.57 24.66
N PHE A 310 3.50 6.75 25.11
CA PHE A 310 4.64 5.94 24.69
C PHE A 310 5.03 4.99 25.83
N HIS A 311 5.26 3.74 25.49
CA HIS A 311 5.71 2.75 26.44
C HIS A 311 6.86 1.92 25.84
N ASN A 312 7.95 1.76 26.59
CA ASN A 312 9.12 0.98 26.15
C ASN A 312 9.79 1.52 24.88
N LEU A 313 10.42 2.72 24.99
CA LEU A 313 11.15 3.36 23.89
C LEU A 313 12.63 2.99 23.92
N SER A 314 13.25 2.84 22.73
CA SER A 314 14.68 2.62 22.57
C SER A 314 15.27 3.56 21.51
N PHE A 315 16.16 4.46 21.93
CA PHE A 315 16.89 5.39 21.05
C PHE A 315 18.16 5.91 21.72
N ASP A 316 19.08 6.48 20.94
CA ASP A 316 20.26 7.15 21.46
C ASP A 316 19.89 8.58 21.88
N VAL A 317 19.90 8.83 23.17
CA VAL A 317 19.53 10.13 23.78
C VAL A 317 20.43 11.28 23.32
N ASN A 318 21.67 11.00 22.95
CA ASN A 318 22.60 12.04 22.48
C ASN A 318 22.26 12.55 21.06
N LYS A 319 21.38 11.86 20.37
CA LYS A 319 20.93 12.19 19.01
C LYS A 319 19.53 12.77 18.95
N VAL A 320 18.90 12.95 20.09
CA VAL A 320 17.54 13.52 20.20
C VAL A 320 17.59 14.69 21.17
N GLN A 321 17.37 15.87 20.67
CA GLN A 321 17.40 17.10 21.46
C GLN A 321 16.02 17.52 21.97
N ASP A 322 14.98 17.23 21.18
CA ASP A 322 13.60 17.54 21.54
C ASP A 322 13.05 16.57 22.59
N GLN A 323 12.65 17.10 23.74
CA GLN A 323 12.13 16.33 24.87
C GLN A 323 10.58 16.27 24.93
N THR A 324 9.89 16.67 23.89
CA THR A 324 8.40 16.68 23.84
C THR A 324 7.81 15.31 24.19
N HIS A 325 8.46 14.22 23.76
CA HIS A 325 8.02 12.85 24.05
C HIS A 325 7.95 12.53 25.54
N MET A 326 8.75 13.21 26.38
CA MET A 326 8.76 12.99 27.82
C MET A 326 7.41 13.27 28.48
N ALA A 327 6.59 14.12 27.89
CA ALA A 327 5.26 14.40 28.39
C ALA A 327 4.30 13.20 28.33
N TYR A 328 4.56 12.25 27.44
CA TYR A 328 3.69 11.13 27.13
C TYR A 328 4.25 9.76 27.56
N LEU A 329 5.41 9.72 28.18
CA LEU A 329 5.97 8.46 28.68
C LEU A 329 5.11 7.88 29.80
N VAL A 330 4.64 6.67 29.59
CA VAL A 330 4.04 5.85 30.65
C VAL A 330 5.14 5.33 31.56
N GLY A 331 4.98 5.53 32.83
CA GLY A 331 6.01 5.21 33.78
C GLY A 331 6.88 6.35 34.12
N LYS A 332 6.54 7.47 33.72
CA LYS A 332 6.75 8.68 34.49
C LYS A 332 6.15 8.53 35.82
N ILE A 333 6.29 7.53 36.31
CA ILE A 333 5.69 7.37 37.47
C ILE A 333 6.51 7.88 38.43
N LEU A 334 6.12 8.45 38.80
CA LEU A 334 5.18 8.39 39.86
C LEU A 334 5.85 7.97 41.09
#